data_6e39793ccf136fbca4d6b2cf88b4032f
#
_entry.id   6e39793ccf136fbca4d6b2cf88b4032f
#
_cell.length_a   1.000
_cell.length_b   1.000
_cell.length_c   1.000
_cell.angle_alpha   90.00
_cell.angle_beta   90.00
_cell.angle_gamma   90.00
#
_symmetry.space_group_name_H-M   'P 1'
#
loop_
_entity.id
_entity.type
_entity.pdbx_description
1 polymer ?
#
loop_
_entity_poly.entity_id
_entity_poly.type
_entity_poly.pdbx_seq_one_letter_code
_entity_poly.pdbx_strand_id
1 'polypeptide(L)'
;MLGFEKAADKYLTSWAYWMYKAFHDHTTTAAENQEGIFNPDGTLQSYKEKALSRTYIQYYQGEPLEVFFNDETSEFFARFKYDGSIEEPSVLYLNKELNYNNGYKLDITDDKGNKIEEVELEEKENYIYFKVNRDKDEILIVKITLTPF
;
A
#
# COMPACT_ATOMS: atom_id res chain seq x y z
N MET A 1 -2.58 15.31 8.51
CA MET A 1 -1.90 14.30 7.70
C MET A 1 -2.91 13.27 7.17
N LEU A 2 -3.69 12.64 8.00
CA LEU A 2 -4.69 11.59 7.63
C LEU A 2 -5.73 11.96 6.55
N GLY A 3 -5.89 13.22 6.17
CA GLY A 3 -6.82 13.63 5.12
C GLY A 3 -6.23 13.64 3.72
N PHE A 4 -4.92 13.81 3.60
CA PHE A 4 -4.23 13.87 2.31
C PHE A 4 -4.07 12.47 1.71
N GLU A 5 -3.64 11.50 2.51
CA GLU A 5 -3.44 10.12 2.07
C GLU A 5 -4.75 9.48 1.60
N LYS A 6 -5.85 9.71 2.33
CA LYS A 6 -7.19 9.24 1.94
C LYS A 6 -7.67 9.89 0.62
N ALA A 7 -7.33 11.16 0.40
CA ALA A 7 -7.63 11.82 -0.87
C ALA A 7 -6.77 11.26 -2.00
N ALA A 8 -5.48 10.97 -1.74
CA ALA A 8 -4.58 10.37 -2.71
C ALA A 8 -5.07 8.96 -3.12
N ASP A 9 -5.48 8.13 -2.16
CA ASP A 9 -6.09 6.83 -2.43
C ASP A 9 -7.35 6.97 -3.30
N LYS A 10 -8.25 7.86 -2.92
CA LYS A 10 -9.53 8.09 -3.64
C LYS A 10 -9.33 8.49 -5.10
N TYR A 11 -8.30 9.28 -5.39
CA TYR A 11 -8.03 9.80 -6.74
C TYR A 11 -6.88 9.06 -7.43
N LEU A 12 -6.37 7.98 -6.86
CA LEU A 12 -5.24 7.19 -7.37
C LEU A 12 -4.03 8.07 -7.70
N THR A 13 -3.73 9.03 -6.82
CA THR A 13 -2.68 10.03 -7.02
C THR A 13 -1.44 9.67 -6.24
N SER A 14 -0.29 9.66 -6.91
CA SER A 14 1.01 9.50 -6.25
C SER A 14 1.34 10.70 -5.39
N TRP A 15 2.05 10.46 -4.29
CA TRP A 15 2.50 11.51 -3.39
C TRP A 15 3.88 11.18 -2.81
N ALA A 16 4.55 12.20 -2.30
CA ALA A 16 5.78 12.05 -1.55
C ALA A 16 5.72 12.94 -0.31
N TYR A 17 6.22 12.42 0.81
CA TYR A 17 6.26 13.16 2.05
C TYR A 17 7.58 13.92 2.19
N TRP A 18 7.50 15.19 2.50
CA TRP A 18 8.60 16.04 2.90
C TRP A 18 8.50 16.28 4.41
N MET A 19 9.47 15.86 5.24
CA MET A 19 10.73 15.25 4.86
C MET A 19 11.11 14.13 5.84
N TYR A 20 12.07 13.27 5.42
CA TYR A 20 12.55 12.19 6.28
C TYR A 20 13.21 12.71 7.55
N LYS A 21 14.15 13.66 7.44
CA LYS A 21 14.92 14.18 8.58
C LYS A 21 15.22 15.68 8.39
N ALA A 22 15.08 16.45 9.47
CA ALA A 22 15.46 17.86 9.46
C ALA A 22 16.99 18.00 9.32
N PHE A 23 17.40 18.94 8.47
CA PHE A 23 18.79 19.38 8.34
C PHE A 23 18.90 20.82 8.77
N HIS A 24 20.04 21.21 9.38
CA HIS A 24 20.35 22.61 9.59
C HIS A 24 20.73 23.24 8.25
N ASP A 25 19.74 23.69 7.54
CA ASP A 25 19.87 24.33 6.24
C ASP A 25 19.26 25.75 6.32
N HIS A 26 20.03 26.74 5.88
CA HIS A 26 19.60 28.13 5.85
C HIS A 26 18.50 28.40 4.81
N THR A 27 18.26 27.48 3.90
CA THR A 27 17.27 27.62 2.81
C THR A 27 15.95 26.96 3.12
N THR A 28 15.93 25.95 3.96
CA THR A 28 14.73 25.30 4.45
C THR A 28 14.41 25.77 5.85
N THR A 29 13.36 26.49 6.01
CA THR A 29 12.94 27.28 7.17
C THR A 29 12.71 26.52 8.47
N ALA A 30 13.27 25.36 8.66
CA ALA A 30 12.72 24.42 9.60
C ALA A 30 13.69 23.86 10.59
N ALA A 31 14.55 24.70 11.18
CA ALA A 31 15.45 24.30 12.27
C ALA A 31 14.72 23.74 13.49
N GLU A 32 13.46 24.09 13.70
CA GLU A 32 12.58 23.57 14.75
C GLU A 32 11.33 22.91 14.19
N ASN A 33 11.36 22.59 12.92
CA ASN A 33 10.22 22.15 12.19
C ASN A 33 9.94 20.68 12.47
N GLN A 34 8.70 20.44 12.78
CA GLN A 34 8.16 19.11 13.04
C GLN A 34 7.69 18.38 11.77
N GLU A 35 8.10 18.84 10.58
CA GLU A 35 7.75 18.18 9.32
C GLU A 35 8.51 16.87 9.13
N GLY A 36 9.75 16.76 9.64
CA GLY A 36 10.49 15.50 9.64
C GLY A 36 9.78 14.39 10.41
N ILE A 37 10.13 13.13 10.12
CA ILE A 37 9.64 11.98 10.89
C ILE A 37 10.41 11.78 12.20
N PHE A 38 11.50 12.52 12.41
CA PHE A 38 12.28 12.54 13.66
C PHE A 38 12.13 13.88 14.38
N ASN A 39 12.14 13.83 15.69
CA ASN A 39 12.27 14.99 16.54
C ASN A 39 13.70 15.57 16.47
N PRO A 40 13.92 16.83 16.92
CA PRO A 40 15.26 17.43 16.94
C PRO A 40 16.28 16.64 17.77
N ASP A 41 15.85 15.91 18.79
CA ASP A 41 16.68 15.03 19.63
C ASP A 41 17.01 13.68 18.95
N GLY A 42 16.53 13.44 17.73
CA GLY A 42 16.73 12.21 16.98
C GLY A 42 15.76 11.09 17.30
N THR A 43 14.79 11.30 18.17
CA THR A 43 13.74 10.30 18.45
C THR A 43 12.72 10.26 17.34
N LEU A 44 12.21 9.06 17.02
CA LEU A 44 11.22 8.84 15.98
C LEU A 44 9.84 9.33 16.42
N GLN A 45 9.13 10.01 15.54
CA GLN A 45 7.73 10.39 15.75
C GLN A 45 6.82 9.24 15.31
N SER A 46 6.54 8.32 16.23
CA SER A 46 5.83 7.06 15.95
C SER A 46 4.47 7.24 15.25
N TYR A 47 3.77 8.34 15.53
CA TYR A 47 2.50 8.63 14.85
C TYR A 47 2.68 8.94 13.35
N LYS A 48 3.80 9.56 12.96
CA LYS A 48 4.14 9.80 11.54
C LYS A 48 4.63 8.52 10.89
N GLU A 49 5.47 7.76 11.58
CA GLU A 49 5.91 6.47 11.12
C GLU A 49 4.71 5.58 10.78
N LYS A 50 3.76 5.44 11.70
CA LYS A 50 2.53 4.67 11.46
C LYS A 50 1.72 5.20 10.29
N ALA A 51 1.53 6.52 10.19
CA ALA A 51 0.76 7.13 9.10
C ALA A 51 1.43 6.98 7.72
N LEU A 52 2.76 6.92 7.67
CA LEU A 52 3.52 6.79 6.42
C LEU A 52 3.79 5.32 6.03
N SER A 53 3.74 4.39 6.99
CA SER A 53 3.95 2.95 6.77
C SER A 53 2.67 2.27 6.29
N ARG A 54 2.16 2.72 5.14
CA ARG A 54 0.91 2.23 4.55
C ARG A 54 1.13 0.97 3.73
N THR A 55 0.10 0.13 3.67
CA THR A 55 0.02 -0.93 2.68
C THR A 55 -0.42 -0.34 1.35
N TYR A 56 0.23 -0.74 0.24
CA TYR A 56 -0.10 -0.29 -1.10
C TYR A 56 0.35 -1.31 -2.15
N ILE A 57 -0.25 -1.28 -3.33
CA ILE A 57 0.20 -2.05 -4.48
C ILE A 57 1.19 -1.19 -5.27
N GLN A 58 2.42 -1.67 -5.37
CA GLN A 58 3.51 -1.01 -6.09
C GLN A 58 3.40 -1.20 -7.61
N TYR A 59 2.97 -2.39 -8.03
CA TYR A 59 2.74 -2.76 -9.43
C TYR A 59 1.45 -3.54 -9.54
N TYR A 60 0.66 -3.24 -10.56
CA TYR A 60 -0.59 -3.92 -10.86
C TYR A 60 -0.45 -4.72 -12.15
N GLN A 61 -0.93 -5.95 -12.17
CA GLN A 61 -1.17 -6.71 -13.39
C GLN A 61 -2.46 -6.22 -14.06
N GLY A 62 -2.50 -4.92 -14.38
CA GLY A 62 -3.66 -4.28 -14.94
C GLY A 62 -3.80 -2.80 -14.59
N GLU A 63 -5.01 -2.28 -14.74
CA GLU A 63 -5.36 -0.88 -14.51
C GLU A 63 -5.98 -0.72 -13.11
N PRO A 64 -5.38 0.09 -12.20
CA PRO A 64 -5.93 0.35 -10.88
C PRO A 64 -7.28 1.10 -10.99
N LEU A 65 -8.27 0.66 -10.22
CA LEU A 65 -9.61 1.27 -10.16
C LEU A 65 -9.91 1.89 -8.81
N GLU A 66 -9.41 1.26 -7.73
CA GLU A 66 -9.70 1.68 -6.38
C GLU A 66 -8.60 1.18 -5.45
N VAL A 67 -8.23 2.01 -4.48
CA VAL A 67 -7.34 1.65 -3.39
C VAL A 67 -7.80 2.31 -2.10
N PHE A 68 -7.65 1.64 -0.99
CA PHE A 68 -7.95 2.15 0.34
C PHE A 68 -7.11 1.48 1.40
N PHE A 69 -6.56 2.26 2.32
CA PHE A 69 -5.91 1.78 3.53
C PHE A 69 -6.48 2.47 4.76
N ASN A 70 -6.87 1.69 5.76
CA ASN A 70 -7.35 2.19 7.03
C ASN A 70 -6.20 2.27 8.04
N ASP A 71 -5.76 3.47 8.37
CA ASP A 71 -4.64 3.72 9.29
C ASP A 71 -4.91 3.26 10.73
N GLU A 72 -6.18 3.11 11.12
CA GLU A 72 -6.57 2.69 12.46
C GLU A 72 -6.60 1.17 12.60
N THR A 73 -7.19 0.50 11.60
CA THR A 73 -7.39 -0.96 11.61
C THR A 73 -6.33 -1.73 10.83
N SER A 74 -5.51 -1.03 10.01
CA SER A 74 -4.57 -1.63 9.05
C SER A 74 -5.23 -2.52 7.99
N GLU A 75 -6.55 -2.42 7.82
CA GLU A 75 -7.24 -3.06 6.72
C GLU A 75 -6.85 -2.40 5.40
N PHE A 76 -6.58 -3.22 4.40
CA PHE A 76 -6.26 -2.77 3.05
C PHE A 76 -7.24 -3.37 2.05
N PHE A 77 -7.61 -2.56 1.07
CA PHE A 77 -8.43 -2.97 -0.05
C PHE A 77 -7.88 -2.34 -1.34
N ALA A 78 -7.83 -3.12 -2.41
CA ALA A 78 -7.58 -2.63 -3.76
C ALA A 78 -8.42 -3.36 -4.78
N ARG A 79 -8.69 -2.69 -5.89
CA ARG A 79 -9.41 -3.23 -7.03
C ARG A 79 -8.76 -2.76 -8.32
N PHE A 80 -8.57 -3.66 -9.26
CA PHE A 80 -8.01 -3.33 -10.57
C PHE A 80 -8.64 -4.17 -11.68
N LYS A 81 -8.64 -3.62 -12.89
CA LYS A 81 -9.02 -4.35 -14.08
C LYS A 81 -7.82 -5.15 -14.57
N TYR A 82 -7.95 -6.46 -14.59
CA TYR A 82 -6.92 -7.38 -15.05
C TYR A 82 -6.55 -7.14 -16.51
N ASP A 83 -5.28 -7.24 -16.81
CA ASP A 83 -4.71 -7.25 -18.15
C ASP A 83 -3.79 -8.46 -18.32
N GLY A 84 -4.29 -9.49 -18.99
CA GLY A 84 -3.56 -10.73 -19.21
C GLY A 84 -2.37 -10.62 -20.17
N SER A 85 -2.14 -9.45 -20.77
CA SER A 85 -0.93 -9.18 -21.56
C SER A 85 0.27 -8.83 -20.68
N ILE A 86 0.04 -8.52 -19.40
CA ILE A 86 1.10 -8.21 -18.42
C ILE A 86 1.58 -9.53 -17.80
N GLU A 87 2.82 -9.90 -18.09
CA GLU A 87 3.42 -11.14 -17.60
C GLU A 87 3.98 -11.03 -16.17
N GLU A 88 4.32 -9.82 -15.74
CA GLU A 88 4.86 -9.55 -14.42
C GLU A 88 3.77 -9.64 -13.34
N PRO A 89 4.10 -10.14 -12.12
CA PRO A 89 3.17 -10.20 -11.01
C PRO A 89 2.83 -8.80 -10.49
N SER A 90 1.64 -8.67 -9.92
CA SER A 90 1.36 -7.55 -9.04
C SER A 90 2.21 -7.62 -7.77
N VAL A 91 2.60 -6.48 -7.22
CA VAL A 91 3.47 -6.39 -6.03
C VAL A 91 2.78 -5.57 -4.95
N LEU A 92 2.40 -6.23 -3.87
CA LEU A 92 1.81 -5.62 -2.69
C LEU A 92 2.90 -5.41 -1.64
N TYR A 93 3.12 -4.16 -1.21
CA TYR A 93 3.94 -3.82 -0.05
C TYR A 93 3.07 -3.79 1.21
N LEU A 94 3.59 -4.35 2.29
CA LEU A 94 2.99 -4.28 3.63
C LEU A 94 4.08 -4.21 4.70
N ASN A 95 3.90 -3.36 5.70
CA ASN A 95 4.79 -3.34 6.85
C ASN A 95 4.30 -4.35 7.88
N LYS A 96 4.89 -5.56 7.88
CA LYS A 96 4.46 -6.65 8.76
C LYS A 96 4.66 -6.34 10.23
N GLU A 97 5.76 -5.67 10.57
CA GLU A 97 6.10 -5.36 11.95
C GLU A 97 5.12 -4.36 12.58
N LEU A 98 4.75 -3.30 11.84
CA LEU A 98 3.90 -2.24 12.35
C LEU A 98 2.41 -2.51 12.20
N ASN A 99 2.00 -3.10 11.07
CA ASN A 99 0.59 -3.19 10.73
C ASN A 99 0.03 -4.60 10.84
N TYR A 100 0.88 -5.64 10.80
CA TYR A 100 0.44 -7.04 10.72
C TYR A 100 1.26 -7.96 11.63
N ASN A 101 1.68 -7.47 12.78
CA ASN A 101 2.54 -8.20 13.73
C ASN A 101 1.90 -9.50 14.29
N ASN A 102 0.57 -9.58 14.29
CA ASN A 102 -0.17 -10.78 14.67
C ASN A 102 -0.57 -11.66 13.48
N GLY A 103 -0.13 -11.28 12.27
CA GLY A 103 -0.52 -11.93 11.03
C GLY A 103 -1.68 -11.24 10.32
N TYR A 104 -2.07 -11.79 9.20
CA TYR A 104 -3.14 -11.25 8.35
C TYR A 104 -3.79 -12.34 7.50
N LYS A 105 -4.98 -12.04 7.01
CA LYS A 105 -5.67 -12.82 5.98
C LYS A 105 -5.61 -12.04 4.66
N LEU A 106 -5.14 -12.69 3.59
CA LEU A 106 -5.17 -12.16 2.23
C LEU A 106 -6.26 -12.88 1.43
N ASP A 107 -7.20 -12.12 0.90
CA ASP A 107 -8.23 -12.61 -0.01
C ASP A 107 -8.04 -11.97 -1.39
N ILE A 108 -7.99 -12.81 -2.43
CA ILE A 108 -7.95 -12.40 -3.84
C ILE A 108 -9.19 -12.96 -4.52
N THR A 109 -10.09 -12.06 -4.93
CA THR A 109 -11.42 -12.43 -5.43
C THR A 109 -11.74 -11.68 -6.73
N ASP A 110 -12.76 -12.18 -7.44
CA ASP A 110 -13.40 -11.43 -8.53
C ASP A 110 -14.33 -10.32 -7.99
N ASP A 111 -14.96 -9.58 -8.89
CA ASP A 111 -15.89 -8.48 -8.53
C ASP A 111 -17.16 -8.98 -7.83
N LYS A 112 -17.50 -10.24 -7.98
CA LYS A 112 -18.64 -10.90 -7.32
C LYS A 112 -18.29 -11.49 -5.96
N GLY A 113 -17.00 -11.46 -5.58
CA GLY A 113 -16.50 -12.02 -4.33
C GLY A 113 -16.15 -13.51 -4.41
N ASN A 114 -16.13 -14.12 -5.60
CA ASN A 114 -15.65 -15.49 -5.75
C ASN A 114 -14.12 -15.52 -5.69
N LYS A 115 -13.55 -16.48 -4.99
CA LYS A 115 -12.11 -16.67 -4.93
C LYS A 115 -11.54 -16.97 -6.31
N ILE A 116 -10.45 -16.33 -6.67
CA ILE A 116 -9.69 -16.64 -7.88
C ILE A 116 -8.68 -17.73 -7.51
N GLU A 117 -8.86 -18.92 -8.06
CA GLU A 117 -8.02 -20.09 -7.72
C GLU A 117 -6.69 -20.08 -8.50
N GLU A 118 -6.68 -19.50 -9.70
CA GLU A 118 -5.51 -19.47 -10.58
C GLU A 118 -4.60 -18.28 -10.24
N VAL A 119 -4.12 -18.25 -8.99
CA VAL A 119 -3.20 -17.21 -8.49
C VAL A 119 -1.92 -17.87 -7.98
N GLU A 120 -0.80 -17.46 -8.55
CA GLU A 120 0.52 -17.76 -7.99
C GLU A 120 0.87 -16.70 -6.95
N LEU A 121 1.33 -17.15 -5.77
CA LEU A 121 1.72 -16.29 -4.65
C LEU A 121 3.16 -16.57 -4.24
N GLU A 122 3.95 -15.51 -4.07
CA GLU A 122 5.27 -15.56 -3.45
C GLU A 122 5.36 -14.44 -2.41
N GLU A 123 5.74 -14.78 -1.18
CA GLU A 123 5.89 -13.84 -0.08
C GLU A 123 7.36 -13.67 0.30
N LYS A 124 7.87 -12.42 0.30
CA LYS A 124 9.24 -12.07 0.67
C LYS A 124 9.25 -10.86 1.59
N GLU A 125 9.79 -11.01 2.81
CA GLU A 125 9.86 -9.93 3.80
C GLU A 125 8.56 -9.13 3.90
N ASN A 126 8.55 -7.87 3.42
CA ASN A 126 7.42 -6.96 3.42
C ASN A 126 6.70 -6.88 2.06
N TYR A 127 6.87 -7.89 1.19
CA TYR A 127 6.26 -7.93 -0.14
C TYR A 127 5.50 -9.22 -0.37
N ILE A 128 4.36 -9.09 -1.03
CA ILE A 128 3.60 -10.21 -1.60
C ILE A 128 3.55 -10.00 -3.11
N TYR A 129 4.12 -10.95 -3.84
CA TYR A 129 4.01 -11.04 -5.29
C TYR A 129 2.84 -11.96 -5.60
N PHE A 130 1.91 -11.50 -6.41
CA PHE A 130 0.79 -12.33 -6.84
C PHE A 130 0.53 -12.16 -8.33
N LYS A 131 0.38 -13.28 -9.01
CA LYS A 131 0.13 -13.34 -10.45
C LYS A 131 -1.18 -14.07 -10.70
N VAL A 132 -2.11 -13.40 -11.35
CA VAL A 132 -3.37 -14.00 -11.82
C VAL A 132 -3.10 -14.64 -13.17
N ASN A 133 -3.41 -15.93 -13.30
CA ASN A 133 -3.21 -16.72 -14.51
C ASN A 133 -4.57 -17.02 -15.16
N ARG A 134 -5.12 -16.03 -15.85
CA ARG A 134 -6.38 -16.11 -16.59
C ARG A 134 -6.16 -15.80 -18.07
N ASP A 135 -7.14 -16.12 -18.89
CA ASP A 135 -7.11 -15.79 -20.31
C ASP A 135 -6.91 -14.28 -20.48
N LYS A 136 -5.99 -13.91 -21.39
CA LYS A 136 -5.66 -12.50 -21.67
C LYS A 136 -6.83 -11.68 -22.17
N ASP A 137 -7.82 -12.34 -22.80
CA ASP A 137 -9.01 -11.69 -23.34
C ASP A 137 -10.17 -11.66 -22.32
N GLU A 138 -9.96 -12.21 -21.10
CA GLU A 138 -10.98 -12.22 -20.04
C GLU A 138 -11.16 -10.82 -19.44
N ILE A 139 -12.40 -10.35 -19.37
CA ILE A 139 -12.75 -9.12 -18.64
C ILE A 139 -12.92 -9.49 -17.17
N LEU A 140 -11.88 -9.27 -16.38
CA LEU A 140 -11.84 -9.61 -14.96
C LEU A 140 -11.53 -8.37 -14.12
N ILE A 141 -12.31 -8.14 -13.08
CA ILE A 141 -11.96 -7.21 -11.99
C ILE A 141 -11.44 -8.03 -10.83
N VAL A 142 -10.20 -7.77 -10.45
CA VAL A 142 -9.54 -8.41 -9.30
C VAL A 142 -9.68 -7.51 -8.09
N LYS A 143 -10.10 -8.09 -6.96
CA LYS A 143 -10.16 -7.45 -5.64
C LYS A 143 -9.16 -8.08 -4.71
N ILE A 144 -8.44 -7.24 -3.99
CA ILE A 144 -7.48 -7.62 -2.96
C ILE A 144 -7.98 -7.06 -1.63
N THR A 145 -8.09 -7.92 -0.64
CA THR A 145 -8.38 -7.51 0.74
C THR A 145 -7.33 -8.10 1.66
N LEU A 146 -6.76 -7.26 2.51
CA LEU A 146 -5.82 -7.66 3.55
C LEU A 146 -6.41 -7.24 4.90
N THR A 147 -6.69 -8.23 5.74
CA THR A 147 -7.31 -8.03 7.07
C THR A 147 -6.35 -8.51 8.14
N PRO A 148 -5.87 -7.64 9.06
CA PRO A 148 -5.03 -8.08 10.18
C PRO A 148 -5.80 -8.95 11.17
N PHE A 149 -5.10 -9.80 11.90
CA PHE A 149 -5.63 -10.64 13.00
C PHE A 149 -5.60 -9.92 14.33
#